data_2d4bebf2050d050c9cd385165257251c
#
_entry.id   2d4bebf2050d050c9cd385165257251c
#
_cell.length_a   1.000
_cell.length_b   1.000
_cell.length_c   1.000
_cell.angle_alpha   90.00
_cell.angle_beta   90.00
_cell.angle_gamma   90.00
#
_symmetry.space_group_name_H-M   'P 1'
#
loop_
_entity.id
_entity.type
_entity.pdbx_description
1 polymer ?
#
loop_
_entity_poly.entity_id
_entity_poly.type
_entity_poly.pdbx_seq_one_letter_code
_entity_poly.pdbx_strand_id
1 'polypeptide(L)'
;MSKVVIDLSMSLDGFIAGPGDGRKLPLGGRGGEHIFDWYFNGDTPYESTMFRPKAGNRQVVAQLYQQMGAMLTGRRTYDITNGWGGTHPVNGIPVVILTHNPPANVPPGKSKLVFVTDGIESAVAKAKALAKDKDVGIGGASLAQEALRAGLVDELYLHIAPILLGEGVRLFEHLGDQAIALRKISSLDAEDMSHERFEVLRQ
;
A
#
# COMPACT_ATOMS: atom_id res chain seq x y z
N MET A 1 15.22 -12.71 3.29
CA MET A 1 15.59 -11.28 3.16
C MET A 1 14.30 -10.48 3.04
N SER A 2 14.19 -9.35 3.72
CA SER A 2 13.06 -8.41 3.63
C SER A 2 12.89 -7.88 2.21
N LYS A 3 11.71 -8.04 1.63
CA LYS A 3 11.36 -7.50 0.30
C LYS A 3 10.70 -6.14 0.43
N VAL A 4 10.79 -5.35 -0.62
CA VAL A 4 10.00 -4.13 -0.82
C VAL A 4 8.84 -4.48 -1.76
N VAL A 5 7.63 -4.37 -1.26
CA VAL A 5 6.41 -4.83 -1.96
C VAL A 5 5.46 -3.67 -2.14
N ILE A 6 5.02 -3.42 -3.36
CA ILE A 6 3.85 -2.58 -3.60
C ILE A 6 2.62 -3.48 -3.40
N ASP A 7 1.97 -3.32 -2.24
CA ASP A 7 0.79 -4.10 -1.84
C ASP A 7 -0.40 -3.12 -1.79
N LEU A 8 -1.14 -3.03 -2.89
CA LEU A 8 -2.18 -2.02 -3.07
C LEU A 8 -3.40 -2.57 -3.81
N SER A 9 -4.56 -2.11 -3.38
CA SER A 9 -5.81 -2.28 -4.12
C SER A 9 -5.94 -1.22 -5.20
N MET A 10 -6.50 -1.60 -6.35
CA MET A 10 -6.78 -0.68 -7.46
C MET A 10 -8.04 -1.10 -8.23
N SER A 11 -8.62 -0.15 -8.96
CA SER A 11 -9.64 -0.43 -9.96
C SER A 11 -9.04 -1.19 -11.16
N LEU A 12 -9.88 -1.82 -11.97
CA LEU A 12 -9.44 -2.53 -13.18
C LEU A 12 -8.71 -1.59 -14.17
N ASP A 13 -9.06 -0.31 -14.19
CA ASP A 13 -8.42 0.72 -15.01
C ASP A 13 -7.24 1.44 -14.32
N GLY A 14 -6.76 0.92 -13.16
CA GLY A 14 -5.47 1.25 -12.56
C GLY A 14 -5.45 2.42 -11.59
N PHE A 15 -6.58 2.80 -10.99
CA PHE A 15 -6.67 3.85 -9.98
C PHE A 15 -6.72 3.27 -8.56
N ILE A 16 -5.96 3.86 -7.64
CA ILE A 16 -5.93 3.48 -6.20
C ILE A 16 -6.84 4.38 -5.34
N ALA A 17 -7.37 5.43 -5.91
CA ALA A 17 -8.39 6.30 -5.33
C ALA A 17 -9.13 7.01 -6.45
N GLY A 18 -10.38 7.37 -6.23
CA GLY A 18 -11.17 8.22 -7.12
C GLY A 18 -10.71 9.69 -7.09
N PRO A 19 -11.32 10.56 -7.90
CA PRO A 19 -10.97 11.98 -7.96
C PRO A 19 -11.30 12.70 -6.65
N GLY A 20 -10.47 13.71 -6.32
CA GLY A 20 -10.69 14.56 -5.15
C GLY A 20 -10.38 13.89 -3.81
N ASP A 21 -9.50 12.87 -3.80
CA ASP A 21 -9.05 12.23 -2.57
C ASP A 21 -8.40 13.25 -1.60
N GLY A 22 -8.63 13.07 -0.32
CA GLY A 22 -8.15 13.97 0.72
C GLY A 22 -8.66 13.59 2.11
N ARG A 23 -8.34 14.37 3.14
CA ARG A 23 -8.72 14.06 4.53
C ARG A 23 -10.21 13.79 4.76
N LYS A 24 -11.10 14.50 4.03
CA LYS A 24 -12.55 14.33 4.16
C LYS A 24 -13.10 13.17 3.32
N LEU A 25 -12.36 12.76 2.30
CA LEU A 25 -12.71 11.70 1.37
C LEU A 25 -11.44 10.91 1.02
N PRO A 26 -10.93 10.06 1.93
CA PRO A 26 -9.61 9.43 1.78
C PRO A 26 -9.40 8.60 0.53
N LEU A 27 -10.47 8.03 -0.01
CA LEU A 27 -10.46 7.17 -1.19
C LEU A 27 -11.02 7.88 -2.44
N GLY A 28 -11.27 9.18 -2.35
CA GLY A 28 -11.83 9.96 -3.45
C GLY A 28 -13.30 9.66 -3.74
N GLY A 29 -13.86 10.38 -4.70
CA GLY A 29 -15.23 10.20 -5.20
C GLY A 29 -15.35 9.07 -6.22
N ARG A 30 -16.52 9.03 -6.90
CA ARG A 30 -16.85 8.06 -7.97
C ARG A 30 -16.75 6.58 -7.56
N GLY A 31 -16.98 6.26 -6.30
CA GLY A 31 -16.89 4.87 -5.82
C GLY A 31 -15.46 4.41 -5.53
N GLY A 32 -14.52 5.34 -5.28
CA GLY A 32 -13.16 4.99 -4.87
C GLY A 32 -13.10 4.12 -3.61
N GLU A 33 -14.10 4.23 -2.73
CA GLU A 33 -14.27 3.36 -1.56
C GLU A 33 -14.44 1.88 -1.93
N HIS A 34 -15.07 1.56 -3.06
CA HIS A 34 -15.31 0.18 -3.51
C HIS A 34 -14.03 -0.59 -3.86
N ILE A 35 -12.91 0.09 -4.07
CA ILE A 35 -11.60 -0.56 -4.25
C ILE A 35 -11.20 -1.35 -3.00
N PHE A 36 -11.71 -0.95 -1.81
CA PHE A 36 -11.37 -1.55 -0.52
C PHE A 36 -12.49 -2.38 0.10
N ASP A 37 -13.62 -2.55 -0.59
CA ASP A 37 -14.76 -3.34 -0.10
C ASP A 37 -14.37 -4.75 0.33
N TRP A 38 -13.45 -5.39 -0.38
CA TRP A 38 -13.00 -6.74 -0.09
C TRP A 38 -12.37 -6.92 1.31
N TYR A 39 -11.87 -5.84 1.91
CA TYR A 39 -11.38 -5.85 3.29
C TYR A 39 -12.51 -5.84 4.32
N PHE A 40 -13.71 -5.34 3.96
CA PHE A 40 -14.74 -4.97 4.93
C PHE A 40 -16.11 -5.61 4.67
N ASN A 41 -16.35 -6.21 3.52
CA ASN A 41 -17.67 -6.71 3.09
C ASN A 41 -18.01 -8.14 3.57
N GLY A 42 -17.18 -8.74 4.39
CA GLY A 42 -17.46 -10.05 5.01
C GLY A 42 -18.19 -9.91 6.35
N ASP A 43 -18.84 -10.98 6.76
CA ASP A 43 -19.63 -11.04 8.00
C ASP A 43 -18.77 -11.23 9.25
N THR A 44 -17.61 -11.86 9.11
CA THR A 44 -16.77 -12.28 10.23
C THR A 44 -15.47 -11.46 10.28
N PRO A 45 -15.15 -10.82 11.42
CA PRO A 45 -13.86 -10.17 11.59
C PRO A 45 -12.69 -11.14 11.36
N TYR A 46 -11.59 -10.62 10.79
CA TYR A 46 -10.33 -11.33 10.80
C TYR A 46 -9.69 -11.16 12.18
N GLU A 47 -9.75 -12.21 13.00
CA GLU A 47 -9.28 -12.17 14.39
C GLU A 47 -9.86 -10.97 15.18
N SER A 48 -9.03 -10.28 15.96
CA SER A 48 -9.41 -9.07 16.72
C SER A 48 -9.12 -7.77 15.94
N THR A 49 -9.21 -7.82 14.61
CA THR A 49 -8.92 -6.66 13.75
C THR A 49 -10.19 -5.97 13.25
N MET A 50 -10.03 -4.81 12.63
CA MET A 50 -11.14 -4.10 11.98
C MET A 50 -11.54 -4.71 10.64
N PHE A 51 -10.71 -5.57 10.05
CA PHE A 51 -10.97 -6.17 8.75
C PHE A 51 -12.03 -7.27 8.83
N ARG A 52 -12.89 -7.30 7.82
CA ARG A 52 -13.98 -8.28 7.64
C ARG A 52 -13.95 -8.81 6.21
N PRO A 53 -12.88 -9.50 5.79
CA PRO A 53 -12.81 -10.00 4.43
C PRO A 53 -13.80 -11.16 4.23
N LYS A 54 -14.37 -11.25 3.03
CA LYS A 54 -15.09 -12.45 2.59
C LYS A 54 -14.16 -13.69 2.62
N ALA A 55 -14.74 -14.87 2.64
CA ALA A 55 -13.99 -16.12 2.78
C ALA A 55 -12.85 -16.28 1.77
N GLY A 56 -13.08 -15.93 0.49
CA GLY A 56 -12.07 -16.01 -0.57
C GLY A 56 -10.87 -15.03 -0.36
N ASN A 57 -11.10 -13.90 0.30
CA ASN A 57 -10.07 -12.88 0.56
C ASN A 57 -9.35 -13.07 1.91
N ARG A 58 -9.86 -13.93 2.78
CA ARG A 58 -9.37 -14.08 4.15
C ARG A 58 -7.91 -14.50 4.23
N GLN A 59 -7.46 -15.36 3.33
CA GLN A 59 -6.07 -15.78 3.26
C GLN A 59 -5.13 -14.64 2.84
N VAL A 60 -5.60 -13.70 2.00
CA VAL A 60 -4.82 -12.53 1.59
C VAL A 60 -4.58 -11.60 2.77
N VAL A 61 -5.64 -11.33 3.56
CA VAL A 61 -5.51 -10.55 4.80
C VAL A 61 -4.59 -11.24 5.80
N ALA A 62 -4.66 -12.57 5.92
CA ALA A 62 -3.76 -13.34 6.78
C ALA A 62 -2.29 -13.18 6.35
N GLN A 63 -2.00 -13.26 5.05
CA GLN A 63 -0.66 -13.05 4.51
C GLN A 63 -0.14 -11.64 4.80
N LEU A 64 -0.97 -10.62 4.59
CA LEU A 64 -0.63 -9.22 4.91
C LEU A 64 -0.18 -9.08 6.38
N TYR A 65 -0.95 -9.63 7.31
CA TYR A 65 -0.63 -9.59 8.74
C TYR A 65 0.63 -10.36 9.12
N GLN A 66 0.91 -11.46 8.44
CA GLN A 66 2.09 -12.30 8.72
C GLN A 66 3.36 -11.73 8.10
N GLN A 67 3.28 -11.19 6.90
CA GLN A 67 4.44 -10.82 6.09
C GLN A 67 4.86 -9.36 6.28
N MET A 68 3.92 -8.43 6.49
CA MET A 68 4.26 -7.01 6.60
C MET A 68 4.92 -6.69 7.94
N GLY A 69 6.12 -6.12 7.88
CA GLY A 69 6.93 -5.72 9.04
C GLY A 69 7.08 -4.20 9.21
N ALA A 70 6.95 -3.44 8.13
CA ALA A 70 6.92 -1.98 8.14
C ALA A 70 6.15 -1.45 6.94
N MET A 71 5.61 -0.23 7.07
CA MET A 71 5.00 0.53 5.98
C MET A 71 5.93 1.67 5.57
N LEU A 72 6.11 1.87 4.28
CA LEU A 72 6.76 3.04 3.71
C LEU A 72 5.74 3.84 2.91
N THR A 73 5.58 5.13 3.21
CA THR A 73 4.59 5.97 2.57
C THR A 73 5.07 7.40 2.35
N GLY A 74 4.39 8.13 1.46
CA GLY A 74 4.62 9.55 1.23
C GLY A 74 3.84 10.44 2.20
N ARG A 75 4.21 11.72 2.23
CA ARG A 75 3.56 12.74 3.05
C ARG A 75 2.06 12.85 2.80
N ARG A 76 1.61 12.81 1.54
CA ARG A 76 0.19 12.91 1.21
C ARG A 76 -0.64 11.81 1.87
N THR A 77 -0.22 10.55 1.77
CA THR A 77 -0.91 9.43 2.40
C THR A 77 -0.94 9.57 3.92
N TYR A 78 0.19 9.97 4.53
CA TYR A 78 0.25 10.28 5.96
C TYR A 78 -0.78 11.35 6.36
N ASP A 79 -0.90 12.44 5.59
CA ASP A 79 -1.83 13.53 5.89
C ASP A 79 -3.29 13.11 5.70
N ILE A 80 -3.60 12.34 4.66
CA ILE A 80 -4.95 11.82 4.38
C ILE A 80 -5.41 10.89 5.49
N THR A 81 -4.56 9.97 5.91
CA THR A 81 -4.86 8.99 6.96
C THR A 81 -4.70 9.55 8.37
N ASN A 82 -4.23 10.79 8.50
CA ASN A 82 -3.82 11.36 9.80
C ASN A 82 -2.83 10.46 10.54
N GLY A 83 -1.87 9.84 9.81
CA GLY A 83 -0.93 8.87 10.34
C GLY A 83 -1.62 7.67 11.02
N TRP A 84 -2.78 7.29 10.54
CA TRP A 84 -3.66 6.23 11.14
C TRP A 84 -3.93 6.45 12.63
N GLY A 85 -4.03 7.72 13.06
CA GLY A 85 -4.17 8.04 14.48
C GLY A 85 -3.01 7.55 15.34
N GLY A 86 -1.80 7.39 14.76
CA GLY A 86 -0.61 6.87 15.43
C GLY A 86 -0.53 5.34 15.54
N THR A 87 -1.50 4.61 14.98
CA THR A 87 -1.49 3.13 15.03
C THR A 87 -1.91 2.54 13.69
N HIS A 88 -0.94 2.00 12.95
CA HIS A 88 -1.23 1.36 11.66
C HIS A 88 -2.16 0.15 11.84
N PRO A 89 -3.20 -0.04 10.98
CA PRO A 89 -4.19 -1.11 11.14
C PRO A 89 -3.59 -2.52 11.18
N VAL A 90 -2.52 -2.76 10.44
CA VAL A 90 -1.80 -4.03 10.49
C VAL A 90 -0.88 -4.03 11.70
N ASN A 91 -1.31 -4.60 12.81
CA ASN A 91 -0.53 -4.86 14.04
C ASN A 91 0.25 -3.65 14.63
N GLY A 92 -0.08 -2.41 14.27
CA GLY A 92 0.67 -1.25 14.72
C GLY A 92 2.13 -1.24 14.26
N ILE A 93 2.42 -1.79 13.06
CA ILE A 93 3.77 -1.83 12.50
C ILE A 93 4.39 -0.42 12.42
N PRO A 94 5.73 -0.31 12.39
CA PRO A 94 6.43 0.94 12.09
C PRO A 94 6.00 1.51 10.74
N VAL A 95 5.91 2.85 10.68
CA VAL A 95 5.63 3.57 9.42
C VAL A 95 6.77 4.55 9.17
N VAL A 96 7.41 4.43 8.02
CA VAL A 96 8.39 5.38 7.51
C VAL A 96 7.70 6.32 6.54
N ILE A 97 7.87 7.62 6.72
CA ILE A 97 7.24 8.67 5.91
C ILE A 97 8.31 9.46 5.20
N LEU A 98 8.39 9.31 3.87
CA LEU A 98 9.26 10.16 3.05
C LEU A 98 8.61 11.52 2.86
N THR A 99 9.31 12.59 3.26
CA THR A 99 8.80 13.96 3.17
C THR A 99 9.91 14.99 3.27
N HIS A 100 9.82 16.10 2.55
CA HIS A 100 10.75 17.24 2.72
C HIS A 100 10.49 18.00 4.03
N ASN A 101 9.26 18.00 4.53
CA ASN A 101 8.84 18.80 5.68
C ASN A 101 8.11 17.94 6.71
N PRO A 102 8.79 17.36 7.70
CA PRO A 102 8.14 16.62 8.78
C PRO A 102 7.10 17.49 9.52
N PRO A 103 5.95 16.92 9.94
CA PRO A 103 4.96 17.67 10.69
C PRO A 103 5.47 18.01 12.10
N ALA A 104 5.07 19.16 12.63
CA ALA A 104 5.42 19.57 13.99
C ALA A 104 4.75 18.68 15.06
N ASN A 105 3.56 18.16 14.77
CA ASN A 105 2.80 17.31 15.68
C ASN A 105 2.56 15.93 15.05
N VAL A 106 2.80 14.90 15.82
CA VAL A 106 2.63 13.50 15.42
C VAL A 106 1.59 12.86 16.33
N PRO A 107 0.58 12.17 15.79
CA PRO A 107 -0.44 11.53 16.61
C PRO A 107 0.19 10.45 17.51
N PRO A 108 -0.19 10.40 18.80
CA PRO A 108 0.27 9.36 19.70
C PRO A 108 -0.37 8.01 19.35
N GLY A 109 0.39 6.92 19.46
CA GLY A 109 -0.11 5.57 19.16
C GLY A 109 0.94 4.50 19.32
N LYS A 110 0.63 3.29 18.86
CA LYS A 110 1.50 2.11 18.98
C LYS A 110 2.56 2.04 17.87
N SER A 111 2.30 2.64 16.71
CA SER A 111 3.23 2.63 15.58
C SER A 111 4.39 3.58 15.81
N LYS A 112 5.60 3.11 15.52
CA LYS A 112 6.75 3.98 15.43
C LYS A 112 6.69 4.75 14.11
N LEU A 113 6.37 6.05 14.16
CA LEU A 113 6.38 6.95 13.00
C LEU A 113 7.77 7.57 12.83
N VAL A 114 8.37 7.39 11.65
CA VAL A 114 9.73 7.86 11.34
C VAL A 114 9.69 8.69 10.05
N PHE A 115 10.11 9.94 10.13
CA PHE A 115 10.18 10.84 8.98
C PHE A 115 11.59 10.84 8.41
N VAL A 116 11.69 10.68 7.09
CA VAL A 116 12.93 10.64 6.32
C VAL A 116 12.87 11.77 5.28
N THR A 117 13.97 12.53 5.16
CA THR A 117 14.04 13.75 4.33
C THR A 117 15.12 13.70 3.26
N ASP A 118 15.93 12.65 3.23
CA ASP A 118 17.15 12.49 2.45
C ASP A 118 17.03 11.46 1.29
N GLY A 119 15.79 11.23 0.84
CA GLY A 119 15.53 10.47 -0.38
C GLY A 119 14.97 9.07 -0.19
N ILE A 120 14.57 8.48 -1.33
CA ILE A 120 13.85 7.19 -1.34
C ILE A 120 14.73 6.02 -0.89
N GLU A 121 16.00 6.01 -1.25
CA GLU A 121 16.96 4.97 -0.87
C GLU A 121 17.13 4.90 0.65
N SER A 122 17.30 6.07 1.29
CA SER A 122 17.39 6.18 2.75
C SER A 122 16.09 5.73 3.42
N ALA A 123 14.93 6.12 2.87
CA ALA A 123 13.63 5.72 3.38
C ALA A 123 13.42 4.20 3.30
N VAL A 124 13.78 3.57 2.19
CA VAL A 124 13.72 2.11 2.00
C VAL A 124 14.68 1.41 2.97
N ALA A 125 15.92 1.87 3.09
CA ALA A 125 16.89 1.29 4.03
C ALA A 125 16.37 1.36 5.47
N LYS A 126 15.78 2.49 5.86
CA LYS A 126 15.18 2.68 7.19
C LYS A 126 13.99 1.77 7.43
N ALA A 127 13.11 1.62 6.43
CA ALA A 127 11.96 0.73 6.50
C ALA A 127 12.37 -0.74 6.63
N LYS A 128 13.33 -1.20 5.81
CA LYS A 128 13.90 -2.57 5.91
C LYS A 128 14.50 -2.83 7.30
N ALA A 129 15.24 -1.89 7.86
CA ALA A 129 15.81 -2.02 9.20
C ALA A 129 14.72 -2.16 10.29
N LEU A 130 13.58 -1.50 10.14
CA LEU A 130 12.45 -1.59 11.06
C LEU A 130 11.60 -2.85 10.83
N ALA A 131 11.46 -3.29 9.59
CA ALA A 131 10.73 -4.51 9.21
C ALA A 131 11.44 -5.79 9.67
N LYS A 132 12.76 -5.73 9.92
CA LYS A 132 13.63 -6.87 10.27
C LYS A 132 13.65 -7.90 9.14
N ASP A 133 13.11 -9.10 9.39
CA ASP A 133 13.01 -10.23 8.47
C ASP A 133 11.72 -10.25 7.64
N LYS A 134 10.78 -9.36 7.96
CA LYS A 134 9.51 -9.19 7.25
C LYS A 134 9.61 -8.17 6.11
N ASP A 135 8.56 -8.09 5.32
CA ASP A 135 8.51 -7.22 4.14
C ASP A 135 8.16 -5.77 4.49
N VAL A 136 8.55 -4.88 3.59
CA VAL A 136 8.19 -3.45 3.61
C VAL A 136 7.09 -3.24 2.57
N GLY A 137 5.89 -2.86 3.03
CA GLY A 137 4.81 -2.45 2.15
C GLY A 137 4.94 -0.99 1.73
N ILE A 138 4.77 -0.69 0.45
CA ILE A 138 4.70 0.69 -0.06
C ILE A 138 3.24 1.12 -0.19
N GLY A 139 2.89 2.27 0.40
CA GLY A 139 1.58 2.90 0.30
C GLY A 139 1.60 4.25 -0.43
N GLY A 140 0.69 4.37 -1.41
CA GLY A 140 0.52 5.59 -2.20
C GLY A 140 1.24 5.57 -3.55
N ALA A 141 0.59 6.13 -4.58
CA ALA A 141 1.03 6.04 -5.97
C ALA A 141 2.39 6.72 -6.22
N SER A 142 2.55 7.98 -5.80
CA SER A 142 3.77 8.74 -6.10
C SER A 142 5.02 8.06 -5.57
N LEU A 143 4.93 7.50 -4.35
CA LEU A 143 6.06 6.80 -3.75
C LEU A 143 6.33 5.45 -4.42
N ALA A 144 5.26 4.72 -4.80
CA ALA A 144 5.38 3.48 -5.56
C ALA A 144 6.08 3.72 -6.91
N GLN A 145 5.69 4.77 -7.62
CA GLN A 145 6.30 5.17 -8.89
C GLN A 145 7.77 5.57 -8.71
N GLU A 146 8.09 6.34 -7.67
CA GLU A 146 9.48 6.73 -7.35
C GLU A 146 10.34 5.51 -7.03
N ALA A 147 9.85 4.59 -6.20
CA ALA A 147 10.56 3.36 -5.84
C ALA A 147 10.77 2.42 -7.04
N LEU A 148 9.78 2.34 -7.95
CA LEU A 148 9.92 1.57 -9.20
C LEU A 148 11.00 2.17 -10.11
N ARG A 149 10.99 3.50 -10.32
CA ARG A 149 12.05 4.19 -11.11
C ARG A 149 13.45 3.99 -10.53
N ALA A 150 13.55 3.96 -9.20
CA ALA A 150 14.82 3.75 -8.50
C ALA A 150 15.25 2.27 -8.45
N GLY A 151 14.48 1.33 -9.00
CA GLY A 151 14.79 -0.11 -8.97
C GLY A 151 14.78 -0.73 -7.56
N LEU A 152 14.03 -0.13 -6.63
CA LEU A 152 14.00 -0.53 -5.22
C LEU A 152 12.87 -1.50 -4.86
N VAL A 153 11.95 -1.79 -5.80
CA VAL A 153 10.80 -2.67 -5.59
C VAL A 153 11.18 -4.10 -5.99
N ASP A 154 10.90 -5.05 -5.12
CA ASP A 154 11.13 -6.48 -5.36
C ASP A 154 9.88 -7.17 -5.93
N GLU A 155 8.67 -6.80 -5.45
CA GLU A 155 7.41 -7.44 -5.87
C GLU A 155 6.24 -6.43 -5.94
N LEU A 156 5.28 -6.76 -6.78
CA LEU A 156 3.94 -6.15 -6.80
C LEU A 156 2.94 -7.18 -6.27
N TYR A 157 2.08 -6.79 -5.35
CA TYR A 157 0.90 -7.54 -4.96
C TYR A 157 -0.32 -6.65 -5.18
N LEU A 158 -1.02 -6.89 -6.28
CA LEU A 158 -2.11 -6.05 -6.76
C LEU A 158 -3.45 -6.71 -6.48
N HIS A 159 -4.32 -5.98 -5.82
CA HIS A 159 -5.69 -6.40 -5.54
C HIS A 159 -6.61 -5.62 -6.47
N ILE A 160 -7.11 -6.27 -7.52
CA ILE A 160 -7.85 -5.64 -8.61
C ILE A 160 -9.34 -5.76 -8.36
N ALA A 161 -9.99 -4.64 -8.06
CA ALA A 161 -11.43 -4.56 -7.93
C ALA A 161 -12.11 -4.54 -9.31
N PRO A 162 -13.23 -5.25 -9.52
CA PRO A 162 -13.96 -5.27 -10.78
C PRO A 162 -14.80 -3.99 -10.97
N ILE A 163 -14.13 -2.84 -10.92
CA ILE A 163 -14.71 -1.51 -11.10
C ILE A 163 -13.85 -0.67 -12.02
N LEU A 164 -14.50 0.22 -12.79
CA LEU A 164 -13.84 1.25 -13.59
C LEU A 164 -14.13 2.61 -12.96
N LEU A 165 -13.11 3.38 -12.61
CA LEU A 165 -13.25 4.73 -12.08
C LEU A 165 -13.14 5.80 -13.17
N GLY A 166 -12.35 5.57 -14.21
CA GLY A 166 -12.14 6.49 -15.34
C GLY A 166 -11.29 7.71 -14.99
N GLU A 167 -11.20 8.07 -13.70
CA GLU A 167 -10.48 9.25 -13.19
C GLU A 167 -10.06 9.03 -11.74
N GLY A 168 -8.94 9.67 -11.31
CA GLY A 168 -8.46 9.56 -9.93
C GLY A 168 -6.96 9.49 -9.82
N VAL A 169 -6.45 8.83 -8.78
CA VAL A 169 -5.03 8.62 -8.53
C VAL A 169 -4.56 7.33 -9.19
N ARG A 170 -3.83 7.46 -10.28
CA ARG A 170 -3.33 6.32 -11.06
C ARG A 170 -2.08 5.70 -10.40
N LEU A 171 -2.07 4.38 -10.27
CA LEU A 171 -0.94 3.67 -9.65
C LEU A 171 0.31 3.69 -10.56
N PHE A 172 0.14 3.38 -11.82
CA PHE A 172 1.24 3.25 -12.78
C PHE A 172 1.22 4.37 -13.82
N GLU A 173 2.00 5.40 -13.57
CA GLU A 173 2.30 6.49 -14.49
C GLU A 173 3.69 7.06 -14.18
N HIS A 174 4.28 7.80 -15.10
CA HIS A 174 5.59 8.45 -14.90
C HIS A 174 6.70 7.48 -14.46
N LEU A 175 6.73 6.26 -15.03
CA LEU A 175 7.69 5.21 -14.66
C LEU A 175 9.05 5.32 -15.36
N GLY A 176 9.28 6.37 -16.16
CA GLY A 176 10.48 6.57 -16.97
C GLY A 176 10.30 6.06 -18.40
N ASP A 177 11.41 6.01 -19.15
CA ASP A 177 11.40 5.72 -20.58
C ASP A 177 11.53 4.22 -20.92
N GLN A 178 11.85 3.39 -19.93
CA GLN A 178 12.04 1.95 -20.11
C GLN A 178 10.90 1.15 -19.50
N ALA A 179 10.51 0.07 -20.16
CA ALA A 179 9.53 -0.85 -19.63
C ALA A 179 10.11 -1.61 -18.43
N ILE A 180 9.33 -1.74 -17.36
CA ILE A 180 9.66 -2.56 -16.21
C ILE A 180 9.11 -3.96 -16.46
N ALA A 181 9.99 -4.95 -16.61
CA ALA A 181 9.61 -6.33 -16.85
C ALA A 181 9.16 -7.01 -15.55
N LEU A 182 8.06 -7.76 -15.65
CA LEU A 182 7.47 -8.48 -14.52
C LEU A 182 7.40 -9.97 -14.81
N ARG A 183 7.56 -10.79 -13.77
CA ARG A 183 7.30 -12.23 -13.81
C ARG A 183 6.14 -12.54 -12.85
N LYS A 184 5.07 -13.14 -13.39
CA LYS A 184 3.93 -13.55 -12.55
C LYS A 184 4.36 -14.65 -11.59
N ILE A 185 4.07 -14.45 -10.30
CA ILE A 185 4.34 -15.42 -9.23
C ILE A 185 3.08 -16.24 -8.94
N SER A 186 1.94 -15.56 -8.74
CA SER A 186 0.67 -16.19 -8.40
C SER A 186 -0.52 -15.34 -8.82
N SER A 187 -1.66 -15.98 -8.90
CA SER A 187 -2.97 -15.38 -9.11
C SER A 187 -3.96 -16.09 -8.19
N LEU A 188 -4.83 -15.32 -7.57
CA LEU A 188 -5.93 -15.82 -6.77
C LEU A 188 -7.19 -15.03 -7.13
N ASP A 189 -8.18 -15.73 -7.69
CA ASP A 189 -9.49 -15.17 -7.97
C ASP A 189 -10.41 -15.41 -6.76
N ALA A 190 -10.90 -14.32 -6.19
CA ALA A 190 -11.98 -14.32 -5.22
C ALA A 190 -13.26 -13.83 -5.90
N GLU A 191 -14.41 -13.97 -5.24
CA GLU A 191 -15.71 -13.61 -5.81
C GLU A 191 -15.78 -12.17 -6.32
N ASP A 192 -15.13 -11.26 -5.61
CA ASP A 192 -15.19 -9.80 -5.81
C ASP A 192 -13.83 -9.14 -6.06
N MET A 193 -12.76 -9.92 -6.20
CA MET A 193 -11.40 -9.41 -6.39
C MET A 193 -10.52 -10.41 -7.14
N SER A 194 -9.57 -9.90 -7.92
CA SER A 194 -8.43 -10.67 -8.37
C SER A 194 -7.17 -10.20 -7.64
N HIS A 195 -6.41 -11.13 -7.10
CA HIS A 195 -5.16 -10.86 -6.40
C HIS A 195 -3.99 -11.39 -7.21
N GLU A 196 -3.19 -10.48 -7.75
CA GLU A 196 -2.10 -10.78 -8.68
C GLU A 196 -0.75 -10.46 -8.05
N ARG A 197 0.17 -11.41 -8.01
CA ARG A 197 1.52 -11.21 -7.48
C ARG A 197 2.56 -11.34 -8.58
N PHE A 198 3.45 -10.36 -8.66
CA PHE A 198 4.52 -10.31 -9.65
C PHE A 198 5.85 -10.00 -8.98
N GLU A 199 6.92 -10.62 -9.48
CA GLU A 199 8.28 -10.21 -9.23
C GLU A 199 8.67 -9.10 -10.22
N VAL A 200 9.35 -8.07 -9.72
CA VAL A 200 9.95 -7.04 -10.54
C VAL A 200 11.32 -7.52 -11.00
N LEU A 201 11.50 -7.71 -12.30
CA LEU A 201 12.76 -8.18 -12.85
C LEU A 201 13.76 -7.02 -12.93
N ARG A 202 14.93 -7.19 -12.30
CA ARG A 202 16.03 -6.22 -12.42
C ARG A 202 16.64 -6.35 -13.83
N GLN A 203 16.82 -5.22 -14.47
CA GLN A 203 17.55 -5.15 -15.74
C GLN A 203 19.05 -5.25 -15.51
#